data_9c462cc14f993fd141bfe2a104a697c0
#
_entry.id   9c462cc14f993fd141bfe2a104a697c0
#
_cell.length_a   1.000
_cell.length_b   1.000
_cell.length_c   1.000
_cell.angle_alpha   90.00
_cell.angle_beta   90.00
_cell.angle_gamma   90.00
#
_symmetry.space_group_name_H-M   'P 1'
#
loop_
_entity.id
_entity.type
_entity.pdbx_description
1 polymer ?
#
loop_
_entity_poly.entity_id
_entity_poly.type
_entity_poly.pdbx_seq_one_letter_code
_entity_poly.pdbx_strand_id
1 'polypeptide(L)'
;MKYWVFSVLAALLAYAAGCLKSTVLASNFVFHKNLRRLGSGNVFLSNFRRIYGWKGAAKLALTELLLDLLPLGFGALLFRSGEHGIVGAALAGFCLVLGRLYPASYEFRGTHALIPLVLLGFCMDFSIGLALLLTALVLVWLTRYFSLGAIGCALMLIVTVLLMVDDPLAIRLSLMAAGLVLLYHVPSIRRMLRGTESRLSFEQDISYKFDEKF
;
A
#
# COMPACT_ATOMS: atom_id res chain seq x y z
N MET A 1 20.77 -13.55 20.25
CA MET A 1 19.72 -14.50 19.84
C MET A 1 18.29 -13.90 19.79
N LYS A 2 17.86 -13.11 20.76
CA LYS A 2 16.49 -12.51 20.75
C LYS A 2 16.15 -11.70 19.48
N TYR A 3 17.07 -10.87 19.00
CA TYR A 3 16.80 -10.00 17.83
C TYR A 3 16.55 -10.77 16.53
N TRP A 4 17.20 -11.91 16.30
CA TRP A 4 16.96 -12.73 15.11
C TRP A 4 15.53 -13.31 15.06
N VAL A 5 15.04 -13.79 16.20
CA VAL A 5 13.66 -14.30 16.31
C VAL A 5 12.66 -13.18 16.04
N PHE A 6 12.89 -12.00 16.62
CA PHE A 6 12.03 -10.83 16.42
C PHE A 6 12.04 -10.35 14.97
N SER A 7 13.21 -10.34 14.31
CA SER A 7 13.32 -9.99 12.90
C SER A 7 12.51 -10.93 12.00
N VAL A 8 12.65 -12.24 12.22
CA VAL A 8 11.91 -13.25 11.44
C VAL A 8 10.41 -13.13 11.69
N LEU A 9 9.99 -12.96 12.94
CA LEU A 9 8.57 -12.80 13.29
C LEU A 9 7.97 -11.54 12.67
N ALA A 10 8.64 -10.39 12.79
CA ALA A 10 8.21 -9.13 12.18
C ALA A 10 8.11 -9.24 10.67
N ALA A 11 9.11 -9.84 10.02
CA ALA A 11 9.13 -10.04 8.57
C ALA A 11 7.97 -10.93 8.09
N LEU A 12 7.74 -12.06 8.74
CA LEU A 12 6.67 -12.99 8.39
C LEU A 12 5.28 -12.37 8.58
N LEU A 13 5.04 -11.70 9.71
CA LEU A 13 3.77 -11.04 10.00
C LEU A 13 3.51 -9.89 9.02
N ALA A 14 4.51 -9.07 8.72
CA ALA A 14 4.39 -7.97 7.79
C ALA A 14 4.14 -8.47 6.36
N TYR A 15 4.85 -9.48 5.90
CA TYR A 15 4.61 -10.11 4.60
C TYR A 15 3.20 -10.71 4.51
N ALA A 16 2.77 -11.47 5.53
CA ALA A 16 1.45 -12.07 5.58
C ALA A 16 0.34 -10.99 5.53
N ALA A 17 0.50 -9.90 6.30
CA ALA A 17 -0.43 -8.76 6.25
C ALA A 17 -0.46 -8.11 4.86
N GLY A 18 0.69 -7.93 4.22
CA GLY A 18 0.80 -7.45 2.84
C GLY A 18 0.09 -8.36 1.81
N CYS A 19 0.12 -9.67 2.03
CA CYS A 19 -0.59 -10.63 1.19
C CYS A 19 -2.11 -10.53 1.28
N LEU A 20 -2.66 -9.90 2.33
CA LEU A 20 -4.10 -9.71 2.48
C LEU A 20 -4.58 -8.59 1.55
N LYS A 21 -5.45 -8.92 0.58
CA LYS A 21 -6.08 -7.90 -0.26
C LYS A 21 -7.19 -7.19 0.52
N SER A 22 -6.92 -5.97 0.97
CA SER A 22 -7.87 -5.10 1.69
C SER A 22 -9.20 -4.96 0.96
N THR A 23 -9.19 -4.86 -0.37
CA THR A 23 -10.38 -4.79 -1.21
C THR A 23 -11.25 -6.04 -1.12
N VAL A 24 -10.65 -7.24 -1.09
CA VAL A 24 -11.38 -8.51 -0.95
C VAL A 24 -11.90 -8.66 0.48
N LEU A 25 -11.08 -8.33 1.47
CA LEU A 25 -11.48 -8.35 2.89
C LEU A 25 -12.64 -7.38 3.14
N ALA A 26 -12.52 -6.11 2.73
CA ALA A 26 -13.58 -5.13 2.90
C ALA A 26 -14.86 -5.54 2.17
N SER A 27 -14.76 -6.07 0.94
CA SER A 27 -15.93 -6.54 0.19
C SER A 27 -16.65 -7.68 0.89
N ASN A 28 -15.91 -8.68 1.40
CA ASN A 28 -16.51 -9.85 2.03
C ASN A 28 -17.01 -9.57 3.45
N PHE A 29 -16.21 -8.88 4.29
CA PHE A 29 -16.53 -8.71 5.71
C PHE A 29 -17.32 -7.45 6.02
N VAL A 30 -17.14 -6.36 5.26
CA VAL A 30 -17.84 -5.08 5.51
C VAL A 30 -19.10 -4.95 4.67
N PHE A 31 -19.06 -5.44 3.43
CA PHE A 31 -20.18 -5.29 2.48
C PHE A 31 -20.89 -6.60 2.17
N HIS A 32 -20.38 -7.74 2.64
CA HIS A 32 -20.95 -9.09 2.44
C HIS A 32 -21.25 -9.43 0.97
N LYS A 33 -20.46 -8.86 0.03
CA LYS A 33 -20.61 -9.03 -1.42
C LYS A 33 -19.29 -9.39 -2.06
N ASN A 34 -19.33 -10.21 -3.11
CA ASN A 34 -18.13 -10.60 -3.86
C ASN A 34 -17.82 -9.59 -4.97
N LEU A 35 -16.81 -8.73 -4.73
CA LEU A 35 -16.38 -7.70 -5.67
C LEU A 35 -16.00 -8.22 -7.07
N ARG A 36 -15.55 -9.47 -7.17
CA ARG A 36 -15.18 -10.10 -8.45
C ARG A 36 -16.37 -10.33 -9.38
N ARG A 37 -17.58 -10.31 -8.84
CA ARG A 37 -18.84 -10.49 -9.59
C ARG A 37 -19.57 -9.17 -9.85
N LEU A 38 -19.01 -8.04 -9.43
CA LEU A 38 -19.66 -6.73 -9.50
C LEU A 38 -18.85 -5.74 -10.34
N GLY A 39 -19.53 -4.93 -11.11
CA GLY A 39 -18.94 -3.90 -11.97
C GLY A 39 -17.96 -4.48 -13.00
N SER A 40 -16.71 -3.99 -13.04
CA SER A 40 -15.68 -4.50 -13.94
C SER A 40 -15.06 -5.82 -13.50
N GLY A 41 -15.48 -6.41 -12.36
CA GLY A 41 -14.85 -7.60 -11.77
C GLY A 41 -13.45 -7.38 -11.20
N ASN A 42 -12.92 -6.19 -11.34
CA ASN A 42 -11.58 -5.84 -10.89
C ASN A 42 -11.57 -5.55 -9.38
N VAL A 43 -10.56 -6.08 -8.67
CA VAL A 43 -10.40 -5.92 -7.20
C VAL A 43 -9.63 -4.65 -6.81
N PHE A 44 -9.65 -3.60 -7.63
CA PHE A 44 -8.99 -2.33 -7.35
C PHE A 44 -9.94 -1.28 -6.75
N LEU A 45 -9.36 -0.29 -6.08
CA LEU A 45 -10.08 0.82 -5.47
C LEU A 45 -11.03 1.54 -6.45
N SER A 46 -10.67 1.65 -7.73
CA SER A 46 -11.50 2.27 -8.76
C SER A 46 -12.84 1.56 -8.92
N ASN A 47 -12.84 0.21 -9.00
CA ASN A 47 -14.07 -0.58 -9.08
C ASN A 47 -14.85 -0.54 -7.76
N PHE A 48 -14.13 -0.60 -6.63
CA PHE A 48 -14.75 -0.53 -5.30
C PHE A 48 -15.50 0.79 -5.09
N ARG A 49 -14.87 1.91 -5.46
CA ARG A 49 -15.51 3.21 -5.43
C ARG A 49 -16.69 3.32 -6.40
N ARG A 50 -16.56 2.75 -7.60
CA ARG A 50 -17.64 2.71 -8.61
C ARG A 50 -18.89 2.03 -8.06
N ILE A 51 -18.74 0.93 -7.31
CA ILE A 51 -19.83 0.13 -6.76
C ILE A 51 -20.38 0.75 -5.46
N TYR A 52 -19.51 1.07 -4.52
CA TYR A 52 -19.89 1.46 -3.15
C TYR A 52 -19.81 2.98 -2.89
N GLY A 53 -19.42 3.77 -3.90
CA GLY A 53 -19.27 5.22 -3.79
C GLY A 53 -18.13 5.65 -2.87
N TRP A 54 -18.12 6.95 -2.50
CA TRP A 54 -17.08 7.52 -1.63
C TRP A 54 -17.08 6.96 -0.21
N LYS A 55 -18.26 6.69 0.36
CA LYS A 55 -18.36 6.06 1.69
C LYS A 55 -17.74 4.67 1.71
N GLY A 56 -17.94 3.90 0.64
CA GLY A 56 -17.29 2.60 0.47
C GLY A 56 -15.77 2.73 0.31
N ALA A 57 -15.31 3.65 -0.52
CA ALA A 57 -13.89 3.91 -0.71
C ALA A 57 -13.19 4.34 0.59
N ALA A 58 -13.84 5.17 1.42
CA ALA A 58 -13.33 5.58 2.73
C ALA A 58 -13.20 4.39 3.70
N LYS A 59 -14.22 3.51 3.76
CA LYS A 59 -14.14 2.27 4.58
C LYS A 59 -13.03 1.35 4.10
N LEU A 60 -12.83 1.22 2.79
CA LEU A 60 -11.72 0.45 2.23
C LEU A 60 -10.37 1.05 2.63
N ALA A 61 -10.20 2.36 2.47
CA ALA A 61 -8.97 3.05 2.85
C ALA A 61 -8.66 2.87 4.34
N LEU A 62 -9.68 2.95 5.20
CA LEU A 62 -9.53 2.69 6.64
C LEU A 62 -9.14 1.24 6.93
N THR A 63 -9.74 0.27 6.24
CA THR A 63 -9.38 -1.15 6.38
C THR A 63 -7.92 -1.38 5.96
N GLU A 64 -7.49 -0.78 4.86
CA GLU A 64 -6.12 -0.87 4.37
C GLU A 64 -5.13 -0.23 5.34
N LEU A 65 -5.46 0.97 5.83
CA LEU A 65 -4.65 1.67 6.82
C LEU A 65 -4.44 0.85 8.10
N LEU A 66 -5.50 0.25 8.63
CA LEU A 66 -5.41 -0.60 9.83
C LEU A 66 -4.58 -1.86 9.59
N LEU A 67 -4.79 -2.54 8.46
CA LEU A 67 -4.04 -3.75 8.10
C LEU A 67 -2.53 -3.47 7.92
N ASP A 68 -2.17 -2.30 7.41
CA ASP A 68 -0.78 -1.93 7.15
C ASP A 68 -0.10 -1.34 8.40
N LEU A 69 -0.84 -0.58 9.23
CA LEU A 69 -0.29 0.05 10.44
C LEU A 69 0.10 -0.97 11.52
N LEU A 70 -0.71 -2.03 11.68
CA LEU A 70 -0.45 -3.06 12.69
C LEU A 70 0.93 -3.73 12.56
N PRO A 71 1.34 -4.29 11.40
CA PRO A 71 2.64 -4.92 11.27
C PRO A 71 3.80 -3.91 11.34
N LEU A 72 3.61 -2.68 10.85
CA LEU A 72 4.62 -1.62 10.95
C LEU A 72 4.86 -1.21 12.40
N GLY A 73 3.78 -0.94 13.14
CA GLY A 73 3.87 -0.61 14.57
C GLY A 73 4.43 -1.75 15.40
N PHE A 74 4.06 -3.00 15.09
CA PHE A 74 4.61 -4.18 15.75
C PHE A 74 6.11 -4.32 15.48
N GLY A 75 6.57 -4.12 14.23
CA GLY A 75 7.98 -4.09 13.89
C GLY A 75 8.75 -3.03 14.68
N ALA A 76 8.26 -1.80 14.73
CA ALA A 76 8.87 -0.73 15.50
C ALA A 76 8.95 -1.05 17.00
N LEU A 77 7.88 -1.62 17.57
CA LEU A 77 7.79 -1.97 19.00
C LEU A 77 8.74 -3.11 19.39
N LEU A 78 8.88 -4.15 18.57
CA LEU A 78 9.78 -5.28 18.84
C LEU A 78 11.24 -4.85 18.97
N PHE A 79 11.64 -3.80 18.27
CA PHE A 79 13.01 -3.29 18.28
C PHE A 79 13.22 -2.07 19.19
N ARG A 80 12.17 -1.58 19.85
CA ARG A 80 12.23 -0.37 20.70
C ARG A 80 13.20 -0.47 21.87
N SER A 81 13.37 -1.67 22.41
CA SER A 81 14.26 -1.90 23.59
C SER A 81 15.75 -1.72 23.31
N GLY A 82 16.17 -1.59 22.04
CA GLY A 82 17.57 -1.41 21.63
C GLY A 82 17.83 -0.13 20.83
N GLU A 83 16.98 0.88 20.93
CA GLU A 83 17.05 2.12 20.10
C GLU A 83 16.96 1.87 18.59
N HIS A 84 16.57 0.66 18.18
CA HIS A 84 16.49 0.23 16.78
C HIS A 84 15.05 0.19 16.24
N GLY A 85 14.11 0.94 16.85
CA GLY A 85 12.70 0.96 16.43
C GLY A 85 12.52 1.33 14.95
N ILE A 86 13.35 2.25 14.44
CA ILE A 86 13.35 2.64 13.03
C ILE A 86 13.75 1.49 12.08
N VAL A 87 14.70 0.66 12.52
CA VAL A 87 15.11 -0.55 11.76
C VAL A 87 13.99 -1.57 11.72
N GLY A 88 13.28 -1.76 12.85
CA GLY A 88 12.13 -2.64 12.94
C GLY A 88 10.98 -2.20 12.03
N ALA A 89 10.69 -0.89 11.99
CA ALA A 89 9.72 -0.30 11.08
C ALA A 89 10.13 -0.47 9.61
N ALA A 90 11.41 -0.22 9.29
CA ALA A 90 11.94 -0.38 7.93
C ALA A 90 11.88 -1.83 7.45
N LEU A 91 12.23 -2.81 8.32
CA LEU A 91 12.13 -4.24 8.02
C LEU A 91 10.69 -4.67 7.77
N ALA A 92 9.79 -4.30 8.68
CA ALA A 92 8.37 -4.59 8.52
C ALA A 92 7.78 -3.91 7.28
N GLY A 93 8.17 -2.66 7.01
CA GLY A 93 7.75 -1.91 5.82
C GLY A 93 8.19 -2.56 4.52
N PHE A 94 9.45 -2.98 4.44
CA PHE A 94 9.98 -3.71 3.28
C PHE A 94 9.20 -5.01 3.04
N CYS A 95 8.99 -5.83 4.07
CA CYS A 95 8.26 -7.09 3.96
C CYS A 95 6.77 -6.88 3.65
N LEU A 96 6.14 -5.84 4.21
CA LEU A 96 4.77 -5.45 3.92
C LEU A 96 4.60 -5.03 2.46
N VAL A 97 5.50 -4.18 1.95
CA VAL A 97 5.52 -3.77 0.54
C VAL A 97 5.73 -4.97 -0.38
N LEU A 98 6.66 -5.88 -0.04
CA LEU A 98 6.90 -7.11 -0.78
C LEU A 98 5.62 -7.97 -0.83
N GLY A 99 4.94 -8.19 0.29
CA GLY A 99 3.68 -8.92 0.36
C GLY A 99 2.55 -8.24 -0.42
N ARG A 100 2.51 -6.90 -0.44
CA ARG A 100 1.51 -6.13 -1.19
C ARG A 100 1.70 -6.21 -2.69
N LEU A 101 2.93 -6.16 -3.17
CA LEU A 101 3.28 -6.22 -4.59
C LEU A 101 3.27 -7.65 -5.13
N TYR A 102 3.76 -8.61 -4.33
CA TYR A 102 3.93 -10.00 -4.71
C TYR A 102 3.30 -10.96 -3.70
N PRO A 103 1.96 -10.92 -3.53
CA PRO A 103 1.27 -11.78 -2.57
C PRO A 103 1.25 -13.24 -3.02
N ALA A 104 1.80 -14.14 -2.21
CA ALA A 104 1.79 -15.59 -2.49
C ALA A 104 0.36 -16.15 -2.60
N SER A 105 -0.60 -15.58 -1.86
CA SER A 105 -2.01 -15.98 -1.87
C SER A 105 -2.77 -15.64 -3.17
N TYR A 106 -2.17 -14.85 -4.09
CA TYR A 106 -2.81 -14.37 -5.32
C TYR A 106 -1.89 -14.48 -6.54
N GLU A 107 -1.17 -15.59 -6.67
CA GLU A 107 -0.28 -15.89 -7.82
C GLU A 107 0.75 -14.76 -8.07
N PHE A 108 1.23 -14.11 -7.00
CA PHE A 108 2.17 -12.98 -7.05
C PHE A 108 1.65 -11.76 -7.84
N ARG A 109 0.32 -11.64 -8.03
CA ARG A 109 -0.32 -10.49 -8.66
C ARG A 109 -0.91 -9.58 -7.60
N GLY A 110 -0.11 -8.60 -7.18
CA GLY A 110 -0.45 -7.66 -6.11
C GLY A 110 -1.18 -6.40 -6.58
N THR A 111 -1.13 -5.40 -5.72
CA THR A 111 -1.74 -4.08 -5.92
C THR A 111 -0.70 -2.97 -5.69
N HIS A 112 -1.12 -1.71 -5.82
CA HIS A 112 -0.24 -0.57 -5.52
C HIS A 112 0.15 -0.56 -4.03
N ALA A 113 1.40 -0.26 -3.75
CA ALA A 113 1.93 -0.15 -2.39
C ALA A 113 2.00 1.30 -1.89
N LEU A 114 1.08 2.17 -2.34
CA LEU A 114 1.09 3.59 -1.99
C LEU A 114 0.87 3.80 -0.48
N ILE A 115 -0.18 3.20 0.08
CA ILE A 115 -0.50 3.34 1.51
C ILE A 115 0.60 2.76 2.40
N PRO A 116 1.11 1.53 2.16
CA PRO A 116 2.26 1.01 2.91
C PRO A 116 3.49 1.92 2.93
N LEU A 117 3.84 2.57 1.80
CA LEU A 117 4.97 3.50 1.74
C LEU A 117 4.74 4.74 2.60
N VAL A 118 3.56 5.35 2.52
CA VAL A 118 3.22 6.52 3.32
C VAL A 118 3.26 6.19 4.81
N LEU A 119 2.69 5.05 5.22
CA LEU A 119 2.70 4.61 6.61
C LEU A 119 4.10 4.26 7.10
N LEU A 120 4.93 3.63 6.25
CA LEU A 120 6.34 3.41 6.56
C LEU A 120 7.04 4.74 6.87
N GLY A 121 6.80 5.78 6.05
CA GLY A 121 7.32 7.12 6.28
C GLY A 121 6.93 7.66 7.66
N PHE A 122 5.65 7.58 8.04
CA PHE A 122 5.17 8.00 9.37
C PHE A 122 5.74 7.18 10.53
N CYS A 123 6.03 5.90 10.32
CA CYS A 123 6.67 5.06 11.35
C CYS A 123 8.16 5.36 11.50
N MET A 124 8.80 5.95 10.51
CA MET A 124 10.20 6.38 10.57
C MET A 124 10.32 7.77 11.16
N ASP A 125 9.62 8.74 10.57
CA ASP A 125 9.56 10.13 11.02
C ASP A 125 8.29 10.80 10.50
N PHE A 126 7.71 11.69 11.30
CA PHE A 126 6.49 12.42 10.92
C PHE A 126 6.68 13.26 9.65
N SER A 127 7.84 13.90 9.49
CA SER A 127 8.15 14.76 8.34
C SER A 127 8.28 13.94 7.06
N ILE A 128 8.90 12.74 7.14
CA ILE A 128 8.98 11.77 6.03
C ILE A 128 7.56 11.36 5.62
N GLY A 129 6.75 10.91 6.58
CA GLY A 129 5.38 10.48 6.31
C GLY A 129 4.53 11.58 5.67
N LEU A 130 4.66 12.81 6.18
CA LEU A 130 3.95 13.97 5.63
C LEU A 130 4.40 14.31 4.20
N ALA A 131 5.69 14.26 3.91
CA ALA A 131 6.22 14.50 2.57
C ALA A 131 5.70 13.46 1.57
N LEU A 132 5.67 12.17 1.96
CA LEU A 132 5.12 11.10 1.13
C LEU A 132 3.62 11.27 0.92
N LEU A 133 2.86 11.59 1.97
CA LEU A 133 1.42 11.81 1.89
C LEU A 133 1.08 12.97 0.94
N LEU A 134 1.75 14.11 1.08
CA LEU A 134 1.55 15.25 0.20
C LEU A 134 1.91 14.91 -1.25
N THR A 135 3.02 14.21 -1.48
CA THR A 135 3.41 13.74 -2.82
C THR A 135 2.34 12.83 -3.42
N ALA A 136 1.81 11.88 -2.64
CA ALA A 136 0.74 11.00 -3.07
C ALA A 136 -0.52 11.77 -3.46
N LEU A 137 -0.97 12.67 -2.58
CA LEU A 137 -2.18 13.46 -2.79
C LEU A 137 -2.07 14.35 -4.02
N VAL A 138 -0.96 15.09 -4.17
CA VAL A 138 -0.73 15.97 -5.31
C VAL A 138 -0.69 15.19 -6.62
N LEU A 139 0.10 14.12 -6.69
CA LEU A 139 0.24 13.35 -7.92
C LEU A 139 -1.06 12.63 -8.31
N VAL A 140 -1.75 12.00 -7.35
CA VAL A 140 -3.03 11.33 -7.63
C VAL A 140 -4.11 12.33 -8.01
N TRP A 141 -4.17 13.50 -7.35
CA TRP A 141 -5.16 14.53 -7.65
C TRP A 141 -4.96 15.14 -9.05
N LEU A 142 -3.72 15.48 -9.41
CA LEU A 142 -3.39 16.09 -10.71
C LEU A 142 -3.53 15.11 -11.87
N THR A 143 -3.07 13.87 -11.69
CA THR A 143 -2.93 12.92 -12.80
C THR A 143 -4.06 11.88 -12.87
N ARG A 144 -4.76 11.66 -11.75
CA ARG A 144 -5.76 10.60 -11.55
C ARG A 144 -5.21 9.18 -11.70
N TYR A 145 -3.88 8.98 -11.61
CA TYR A 145 -3.22 7.67 -11.65
C TYR A 145 -2.66 7.31 -10.27
N PHE A 146 -3.19 6.24 -9.65
CA PHE A 146 -2.62 5.70 -8.40
C PHE A 146 -1.19 5.20 -8.57
N SER A 147 -0.89 4.62 -9.74
CA SER A 147 0.45 4.15 -10.08
C SER A 147 1.48 5.28 -10.02
N LEU A 148 1.12 6.47 -10.50
CA LEU A 148 2.02 7.63 -10.47
C LEU A 148 2.22 8.16 -9.05
N GLY A 149 1.17 8.13 -8.23
CA GLY A 149 1.28 8.43 -6.80
C GLY A 149 2.25 7.50 -6.08
N ALA A 150 2.17 6.19 -6.34
CA ALA A 150 3.08 5.20 -5.75
C ALA A 150 4.54 5.38 -6.22
N ILE A 151 4.75 5.67 -7.50
CA ILE A 151 6.08 5.97 -8.06
C ILE A 151 6.65 7.23 -7.39
N GLY A 152 5.85 8.31 -7.30
CA GLY A 152 6.27 9.55 -6.66
C GLY A 152 6.61 9.36 -5.17
N CYS A 153 5.80 8.59 -4.44
CA CYS A 153 6.10 8.22 -3.05
C CYS A 153 7.41 7.45 -2.93
N ALA A 154 7.68 6.50 -3.84
CA ALA A 154 8.93 5.74 -3.82
C ALA A 154 10.15 6.63 -4.06
N LEU A 155 10.06 7.57 -5.02
CA LEU A 155 11.12 8.55 -5.26
C LEU A 155 11.31 9.50 -4.07
N MET A 156 10.20 10.01 -3.48
CA MET A 156 10.26 10.87 -2.31
C MET A 156 10.82 10.13 -1.09
N LEU A 157 10.48 8.83 -0.90
CA LEU A 157 11.07 8.01 0.16
C LEU A 157 12.59 7.90 0.03
N ILE A 158 13.10 7.68 -1.19
CA ILE A 158 14.55 7.65 -1.44
C ILE A 158 15.20 8.95 -0.98
N VAL A 159 14.65 10.09 -1.40
CA VAL A 159 15.20 11.41 -1.08
C VAL A 159 15.17 11.66 0.43
N THR A 160 14.01 11.47 1.05
CA THR A 160 13.84 11.80 2.48
C THR A 160 14.64 10.88 3.39
N VAL A 161 14.73 9.58 3.09
CA VAL A 161 15.50 8.64 3.89
C VAL A 161 17.00 8.91 3.80
N LEU A 162 17.52 9.29 2.63
CA LEU A 162 18.93 9.65 2.48
C LEU A 162 19.29 10.98 3.18
N LEU A 163 18.33 11.88 3.38
CA LEU A 163 18.57 13.18 4.01
C LEU A 163 18.29 13.21 5.52
N MET A 164 17.40 12.32 6.01
CA MET A 164 16.84 12.45 7.36
C MET A 164 17.05 11.22 8.26
N VAL A 165 17.56 10.13 7.72
CA VAL A 165 17.75 8.88 8.47
C VAL A 165 19.24 8.58 8.58
N ASP A 166 19.72 8.35 9.81
CA ASP A 166 21.15 8.08 10.06
C ASP A 166 21.48 6.58 10.08
N ASP A 167 20.49 5.70 10.36
CA ASP A 167 20.73 4.27 10.48
C ASP A 167 20.92 3.60 9.10
N PRO A 168 22.12 3.03 8.82
CA PRO A 168 22.41 2.48 7.50
C PRO A 168 21.57 1.26 7.11
N LEU A 169 21.04 0.51 8.11
CA LEU A 169 20.21 -0.66 7.84
C LEU A 169 18.78 -0.23 7.49
N ALA A 170 18.25 0.75 8.23
CA ALA A 170 16.95 1.35 7.93
C ALA A 170 16.94 2.01 6.53
N ILE A 171 18.01 2.73 6.18
CA ILE A 171 18.20 3.31 4.84
C ILE A 171 18.13 2.20 3.78
N ARG A 172 18.95 1.16 3.90
CA ARG A 172 19.01 0.07 2.91
C ARG A 172 17.65 -0.62 2.72
N LEU A 173 16.96 -0.94 3.81
CA LEU A 173 15.64 -1.59 3.75
C LEU A 173 14.60 -0.69 3.08
N SER A 174 14.61 0.61 3.37
CA SER A 174 13.71 1.58 2.75
C SER A 174 14.01 1.79 1.27
N LEU A 175 15.28 1.84 0.88
CA LEU A 175 15.69 1.89 -0.54
C LEU A 175 15.27 0.62 -1.29
N MET A 176 15.38 -0.56 -0.66
CA MET A 176 14.89 -1.81 -1.25
C MET A 176 13.36 -1.78 -1.43
N ALA A 177 12.62 -1.28 -0.45
CA ALA A 177 11.16 -1.13 -0.56
C ALA A 177 10.78 -0.17 -1.71
N ALA A 178 11.42 0.99 -1.79
CA ALA A 178 11.22 1.95 -2.87
C ALA A 178 11.59 1.36 -4.24
N GLY A 179 12.72 0.67 -4.34
CA GLY A 179 13.17 0.00 -5.56
C GLY A 179 12.18 -1.06 -6.05
N LEU A 180 11.63 -1.87 -5.14
CA LEU A 180 10.57 -2.84 -5.48
C LEU A 180 9.33 -2.16 -6.07
N VAL A 181 8.90 -1.03 -5.48
CA VAL A 181 7.74 -0.28 -6.00
C VAL A 181 8.03 0.28 -7.38
N LEU A 182 9.21 0.85 -7.61
CA LEU A 182 9.59 1.37 -8.93
C LEU A 182 9.61 0.26 -9.99
N LEU A 183 10.22 -0.88 -9.68
CA LEU A 183 10.29 -2.03 -10.59
C LEU A 183 8.89 -2.58 -10.90
N TYR A 184 8.05 -2.74 -9.88
CA TYR A 184 6.67 -3.22 -10.04
C TYR A 184 5.83 -2.32 -10.97
N HIS A 185 6.07 -1.01 -10.95
CA HIS A 185 5.28 -0.04 -11.73
C HIS A 185 5.85 0.23 -13.15
N VAL A 186 6.94 -0.43 -13.59
CA VAL A 186 7.44 -0.32 -14.97
C VAL A 186 6.36 -0.64 -16.02
N PRO A 187 5.53 -1.70 -15.87
CA PRO A 187 4.43 -1.95 -16.80
C PRO A 187 3.36 -0.85 -16.77
N SER A 188 3.09 -0.25 -15.60
CA SER A 188 2.13 0.86 -15.47
C SER A 188 2.61 2.09 -16.22
N ILE A 189 3.91 2.42 -16.16
CA ILE A 189 4.51 3.51 -16.95
C ILE A 189 4.28 3.28 -18.44
N ARG A 190 4.53 2.06 -18.93
CA ARG A 190 4.30 1.72 -20.35
C ARG A 190 2.82 1.86 -20.75
N ARG A 191 1.88 1.46 -19.87
CA ARG A 191 0.43 1.64 -20.11
C ARG A 191 0.02 3.11 -20.06
N MET A 192 0.62 3.93 -19.18
CA MET A 192 0.39 5.38 -19.15
C MET A 192 0.83 6.07 -20.45
N LEU A 193 2.02 5.72 -20.95
CA LEU A 193 2.53 6.25 -22.22
C LEU A 193 1.65 5.85 -23.41
N ARG A 194 0.99 4.69 -23.35
CA ARG A 194 0.04 4.22 -24.38
C ARG A 194 -1.40 4.71 -24.16
N GLY A 195 -1.67 5.45 -23.07
CA GLY A 195 -3.04 5.91 -22.73
C GLY A 195 -3.98 4.81 -22.26
N THR A 196 -3.47 3.60 -21.93
CA THR A 196 -4.28 2.42 -21.56
C THR A 196 -4.30 2.15 -20.04
N GLU A 197 -3.62 2.97 -19.25
CA GLU A 197 -3.67 2.84 -17.77
C GLU A 197 -5.02 3.30 -17.22
N SER A 198 -5.53 2.58 -16.23
CA SER A 198 -6.81 2.90 -15.61
C SER A 198 -6.72 4.18 -14.77
N ARG A 199 -7.54 5.19 -15.10
CA ARG A 199 -7.67 6.43 -14.34
C ARG A 199 -8.67 6.27 -13.20
N LEU A 200 -8.47 7.02 -12.13
CA LEU A 200 -9.48 7.17 -11.08
C LEU A 200 -10.72 7.87 -11.67
N SER A 201 -11.81 7.13 -11.83
CA SER A 201 -13.08 7.71 -12.27
C SER A 201 -13.76 8.43 -11.11
N PHE A 202 -14.30 9.61 -11.32
CA PHE A 202 -15.12 10.33 -10.34
C PHE A 202 -16.61 10.02 -10.50
N GLU A 203 -17.01 9.32 -11.54
CA GLU A 203 -18.39 8.89 -11.77
C GLU A 203 -18.70 7.60 -11.02
N GLN A 204 -19.88 7.54 -10.41
CA GLN A 204 -20.40 6.33 -9.77
C GLN A 204 -21.27 5.61 -10.80
N ASP A 205 -20.97 4.35 -11.08
CA ASP A 205 -21.83 3.53 -11.93
C ASP A 205 -22.99 2.99 -11.07
N ILE A 206 -24.19 3.40 -11.40
CA ILE A 206 -25.42 3.02 -10.70
C ILE A 206 -26.10 1.82 -11.40
N SER A 207 -25.63 1.42 -12.58
CA SER A 207 -26.30 0.39 -13.41
C SER A 207 -26.46 -0.94 -12.68
N TYR A 208 -25.47 -1.36 -11.85
CA TYR A 208 -25.53 -2.59 -11.09
C TYR A 208 -26.65 -2.63 -10.01
N LYS A 209 -27.20 -1.47 -9.59
CA LYS A 209 -28.32 -1.41 -8.63
C LYS A 209 -29.63 -1.88 -9.22
N PHE A 210 -29.72 -1.88 -10.53
CA PHE A 210 -30.90 -2.33 -11.27
C PHE A 210 -30.88 -3.84 -11.52
N ASP A 211 -29.70 -4.45 -11.62
CA ASP A 211 -29.54 -5.91 -11.85
C ASP A 211 -29.80 -6.76 -10.58
N GLU A 212 -29.85 -6.15 -9.40
CA GLU A 212 -30.17 -6.84 -8.12
C GLU A 212 -31.68 -6.99 -7.86
N LYS A 213 -32.54 -6.50 -8.72
CA LYS A 213 -34.02 -6.55 -8.54
C LYS A 213 -34.72 -7.66 -9.35
N PHE A 214 -33.94 -8.54 -10.01
CA PHE A 214 -34.47 -9.67 -10.74
C PHE A 214 -33.82 -10.98 -10.30
#